data_fa8627d752f1c623575c2fc6e8eaf981
#
_entry.id   fa8627d752f1c623575c2fc6e8eaf981
#
_cell.length_a   1.000
_cell.length_b   1.000
_cell.length_c   1.000
_cell.angle_alpha   90.00
_cell.angle_beta   90.00
_cell.angle_gamma   90.00
#
_symmetry.space_group_name_H-M   'P 1'
#
loop_
_entity.id
_entity.type
_entity.pdbx_description
1 polymer ?
#
loop_
_entity_poly.entity_id
_entity_poly.type
_entity_poly.pdbx_seq_one_letter_code
_entity_poly.pdbx_strand_id
1 'polypeptide(L)'
;MYKRQTSPAQPPSSRPNKGIEENALQFYALVNAVIVDGDRRMENATILIDGTTISAVGQDIDIPKKAKRIDLTDKVVYPGFIDAFSSEAVSLTTQPDSSPHWNELITPQISVARTYKTNPATNAQFRGVGFTTRLVAPKNGILKGQSTVVTNGDGSATVEIMRTHVMQHARLSVSRGRDDYPDSPMGAVALARQTFLDASWHEQQWRAFNDGVVTKRPERNDSLDALAHVLSGRQSIVFEAANEQYLLRADRVAREFELDAIILGSGREYRRLEAIKNTGRQLIIPISFSRPPNVGTFESALDVSYTDLMHWDHAPSNPAVLRNAGIEFAITSHDLETKSDFWKAMRKAVARGLDKQYALKSITAIPAKMLKVDHRVGKIAKGYLANLVVASGDLFENDSKVLSTWINGVEYSPESKKLQIAGNWKISTKEESPIHGNLINVTQVKEKITGQLSLKREELNEVEF
;
A
#
# COMPACT_ATOMS: atom_id res chain seq x y z
N MET A 1 68.04 8.10 17.20
CA MET A 1 66.97 8.30 18.19
C MET A 1 65.68 8.57 17.45
N TYR A 2 64.88 7.55 17.16
CA TYR A 2 63.59 7.68 16.46
C TYR A 2 62.48 7.90 17.49
N LYS A 3 61.85 9.06 17.45
CA LYS A 3 60.66 9.32 18.27
C LYS A 3 59.46 8.57 17.63
N ARG A 4 58.88 7.64 18.39
CA ARG A 4 57.59 7.04 18.07
C ARG A 4 56.55 8.16 18.00
N GLN A 5 55.91 8.34 16.85
CA GLN A 5 54.66 9.09 16.73
C GLN A 5 53.55 8.24 17.35
N THR A 6 53.01 8.67 18.43
CA THR A 6 51.74 8.13 18.97
C THR A 6 50.63 8.51 18.03
N SER A 7 49.93 7.54 17.46
CA SER A 7 48.67 7.76 16.71
C SER A 7 47.71 8.60 17.58
N PRO A 8 47.03 9.58 16.97
CA PRO A 8 45.99 10.31 17.70
C PRO A 8 44.92 9.33 18.15
N ALA A 9 44.53 9.42 19.43
CA ALA A 9 43.42 8.66 19.97
C ALA A 9 42.20 8.87 19.11
N GLN A 10 41.57 7.77 18.66
CA GLN A 10 40.24 7.86 17.99
C GLN A 10 39.30 8.64 18.92
N PRO A 11 38.55 9.61 18.38
CA PRO A 11 37.54 10.27 19.17
C PRO A 11 36.57 9.21 19.70
N PRO A 12 36.07 9.33 20.93
CA PRO A 12 35.12 8.39 21.48
C PRO A 12 33.92 8.34 20.51
N SER A 13 33.59 7.11 20.09
CA SER A 13 32.40 6.91 19.27
C SER A 13 31.21 7.53 20.02
N SER A 14 30.72 8.66 19.56
CA SER A 14 29.48 9.24 20.03
C SER A 14 28.35 8.30 19.60
N ARG A 15 28.13 7.22 20.35
CA ARG A 15 26.81 6.58 20.32
C ARG A 15 25.86 7.66 20.78
N PRO A 16 24.81 7.99 20.00
CA PRO A 16 23.80 8.90 20.48
C PRO A 16 23.35 8.38 21.84
N ASN A 17 23.34 9.26 22.84
CA ASN A 17 22.81 8.93 24.15
C ASN A 17 21.45 8.25 23.92
N LYS A 18 21.21 7.12 24.58
CA LYS A 18 19.97 6.34 24.55
C LYS A 18 18.78 7.15 25.09
N GLY A 19 18.51 8.29 24.50
CA GLY A 19 17.38 9.15 24.85
C GLY A 19 16.14 8.86 24.04
N ILE A 20 16.29 8.15 22.90
CA ILE A 20 15.20 7.56 22.14
C ILE A 20 15.59 6.11 22.02
N GLU A 21 15.13 5.26 22.93
CA GLU A 21 15.13 3.83 22.67
C GLU A 21 14.31 3.67 21.38
N GLU A 22 14.95 3.17 20.31
CA GLU A 22 14.23 2.47 19.25
C GLU A 22 13.25 1.57 19.99
N ASN A 23 11.96 1.69 19.71
CA ASN A 23 10.90 0.92 20.36
C ASN A 23 11.37 -0.54 20.42
N ALA A 24 11.96 -0.92 21.55
CA ALA A 24 12.32 -2.30 21.79
C ALA A 24 11.04 -3.09 21.56
N LEU A 25 11.05 -4.03 20.63
CA LEU A 25 9.90 -4.83 20.24
C LEU A 25 9.16 -5.24 21.50
N GLN A 26 8.04 -4.57 21.80
CA GLN A 26 7.35 -4.70 23.06
C GLN A 26 6.41 -5.89 22.95
N PHE A 27 6.20 -6.52 24.08
CA PHE A 27 5.22 -7.58 24.20
C PHE A 27 3.87 -6.96 24.58
N TYR A 28 2.86 -7.08 23.73
CA TYR A 28 1.54 -6.53 23.98
C TYR A 28 0.49 -7.62 24.18
N ALA A 29 -0.48 -7.34 25.02
CA ALA A 29 -1.71 -8.12 25.14
C ALA A 29 -2.91 -7.19 24.90
N LEU A 30 -3.55 -7.31 23.74
CA LEU A 30 -4.80 -6.64 23.42
C LEU A 30 -5.93 -7.50 24.01
N VAL A 31 -6.60 -7.02 25.06
CA VAL A 31 -7.58 -7.81 25.84
C VAL A 31 -9.00 -7.29 25.64
N ASN A 32 -9.99 -8.16 25.90
CA ASN A 32 -11.42 -7.85 25.86
C ASN A 32 -11.91 -7.38 24.47
N ALA A 33 -11.21 -7.75 23.39
CA ALA A 33 -11.54 -7.32 22.04
C ALA A 33 -12.66 -8.17 21.43
N VAL A 34 -13.45 -7.56 20.55
CA VAL A 34 -14.26 -8.28 19.57
C VAL A 34 -13.44 -8.46 18.31
N ILE A 35 -13.05 -9.69 17.99
CA ILE A 35 -12.30 -9.97 16.76
C ILE A 35 -13.28 -10.30 15.62
N VAL A 36 -13.11 -9.66 14.46
CA VAL A 36 -13.85 -9.96 13.23
C VAL A 36 -12.83 -10.24 12.11
N ASP A 37 -12.75 -11.51 11.70
CA ASP A 37 -11.81 -12.00 10.70
C ASP A 37 -12.53 -12.88 9.67
N GLY A 38 -12.95 -12.27 8.58
CA GLY A 38 -13.77 -12.93 7.56
C GLY A 38 -15.11 -13.40 8.14
N ASP A 39 -15.32 -14.73 8.20
CA ASP A 39 -16.54 -15.33 8.74
C ASP A 39 -16.46 -15.57 10.27
N ARG A 40 -15.27 -15.38 10.84
CA ARG A 40 -15.01 -15.62 12.27
C ARG A 40 -15.30 -14.35 13.06
N ARG A 41 -16.17 -14.48 14.07
CA ARG A 41 -16.39 -13.45 15.10
C ARG A 41 -16.09 -14.08 16.47
N MET A 42 -15.30 -13.39 17.29
CA MET A 42 -14.91 -13.84 18.62
C MET A 42 -15.04 -12.67 19.61
N GLU A 43 -15.88 -12.85 20.62
CA GLU A 43 -16.10 -11.88 21.70
C GLU A 43 -15.08 -12.11 22.82
N ASN A 44 -14.77 -11.06 23.58
CA ASN A 44 -13.88 -11.12 24.75
C ASN A 44 -12.54 -11.81 24.46
N ALA A 45 -12.00 -11.55 23.27
CA ALA A 45 -10.78 -12.19 22.82
C ALA A 45 -9.53 -11.43 23.25
N THR A 46 -8.44 -12.17 23.38
CA THR A 46 -7.09 -11.65 23.64
C THR A 46 -6.20 -11.94 22.44
N ILE A 47 -5.42 -10.93 22.00
CA ILE A 47 -4.38 -11.07 21.00
C ILE A 47 -3.04 -10.78 21.68
N LEU A 48 -2.14 -11.76 21.68
CA LEU A 48 -0.77 -11.56 22.15
C LEU A 48 0.14 -11.23 20.97
N ILE A 49 0.87 -10.14 21.10
CA ILE A 49 1.85 -9.68 20.10
C ILE A 49 3.24 -9.81 20.71
N ASP A 50 4.14 -10.52 20.03
CA ASP A 50 5.55 -10.64 20.36
C ASP A 50 6.39 -10.04 19.24
N GLY A 51 6.93 -8.86 19.50
CA GLY A 51 7.64 -8.10 18.49
C GLY A 51 6.74 -7.78 17.29
N THR A 52 7.07 -8.33 16.13
CA THR A 52 6.33 -8.04 14.88
C THR A 52 5.18 -9.00 14.60
N THR A 53 5.02 -10.08 15.39
CA THR A 53 4.11 -11.19 15.08
C THR A 53 3.07 -11.43 16.16
N ILE A 54 1.97 -12.04 15.77
CA ILE A 54 0.94 -12.54 16.67
C ILE A 54 1.43 -13.88 17.25
N SER A 55 1.62 -13.95 18.57
CA SER A 55 2.07 -15.17 19.25
C SER A 55 0.92 -16.06 19.68
N ALA A 56 -0.26 -15.49 20.02
CA ALA A 56 -1.47 -16.23 20.34
C ALA A 56 -2.72 -15.37 20.12
N VAL A 57 -3.86 -16.07 19.85
CA VAL A 57 -5.20 -15.47 19.71
C VAL A 57 -6.24 -16.42 20.30
N GLY A 58 -7.08 -15.93 21.18
CA GLY A 58 -8.15 -16.74 21.80
C GLY A 58 -8.88 -15.99 22.92
N GLN A 59 -9.81 -16.66 23.61
CA GLN A 59 -10.54 -16.10 24.76
C GLN A 59 -9.75 -16.29 26.07
N ASP A 60 -9.35 -17.52 26.37
CA ASP A 60 -8.66 -17.88 27.60
C ASP A 60 -7.17 -18.07 27.38
N ILE A 61 -6.46 -16.96 27.16
CA ILE A 61 -5.02 -16.97 26.92
C ILE A 61 -4.28 -16.55 28.18
N ASP A 62 -3.29 -17.33 28.57
CA ASP A 62 -2.36 -16.93 29.64
C ASP A 62 -1.51 -15.74 29.18
N ILE A 63 -1.64 -14.61 29.88
CA ILE A 63 -0.99 -13.36 29.54
C ILE A 63 0.32 -13.25 30.31
N PRO A 64 1.47 -13.28 29.63
CA PRO A 64 2.77 -13.14 30.29
C PRO A 64 2.89 -11.84 31.09
N LYS A 65 3.51 -11.88 32.25
CA LYS A 65 3.69 -10.72 33.15
C LYS A 65 4.40 -9.54 32.47
N LYS A 66 5.26 -9.82 31.49
CA LYS A 66 5.99 -8.79 30.71
C LYS A 66 5.13 -8.08 29.66
N ALA A 67 3.93 -8.58 29.37
CA ALA A 67 3.08 -8.03 28.36
C ALA A 67 2.44 -6.71 28.82
N LYS A 68 2.57 -5.67 27.99
CA LYS A 68 1.82 -4.43 28.18
C LYS A 68 0.37 -4.68 27.78
N ARG A 69 -0.54 -4.62 28.76
CA ARG A 69 -1.98 -4.83 28.52
C ARG A 69 -2.62 -3.56 27.96
N ILE A 70 -3.41 -3.73 26.90
CA ILE A 70 -4.24 -2.69 26.30
C ILE A 70 -5.67 -3.22 26.30
N ASP A 71 -6.54 -2.55 27.03
CA ASP A 71 -7.95 -2.91 27.11
C ASP A 71 -8.72 -2.39 25.89
N LEU A 72 -9.36 -3.30 25.17
CA LEU A 72 -10.15 -3.03 23.97
C LEU A 72 -11.63 -3.36 24.19
N THR A 73 -12.14 -3.22 25.43
CA THR A 73 -13.56 -3.33 25.73
C THR A 73 -14.37 -2.43 24.79
N ASP A 74 -15.44 -2.96 24.22
CA ASP A 74 -16.32 -2.30 23.24
C ASP A 74 -15.62 -1.89 21.92
N LYS A 75 -14.45 -2.46 21.63
CA LYS A 75 -13.73 -2.22 20.37
C LYS A 75 -13.74 -3.46 19.49
N VAL A 76 -13.72 -3.24 18.19
CA VAL A 76 -13.62 -4.30 17.18
C VAL A 76 -12.23 -4.30 16.58
N VAL A 77 -11.63 -5.48 16.51
CA VAL A 77 -10.32 -5.68 15.89
C VAL A 77 -10.48 -6.48 14.61
N TYR A 78 -9.96 -5.91 13.52
CA TYR A 78 -9.92 -6.53 12.20
C TYR A 78 -8.49 -6.88 11.83
N PRO A 79 -8.26 -7.85 10.90
CA PRO A 79 -6.97 -7.97 10.21
C PRO A 79 -6.63 -6.65 9.55
N GLY A 80 -5.35 -6.31 9.51
CA GLY A 80 -4.90 -5.14 8.78
C GLY A 80 -5.35 -5.20 7.31
N PHE A 81 -5.97 -4.13 6.82
CA PHE A 81 -6.48 -4.09 5.45
C PHE A 81 -5.35 -3.98 4.44
N ILE A 82 -5.59 -4.51 3.25
CA ILE A 82 -4.63 -4.59 2.14
C ILE A 82 -5.23 -3.83 0.96
N ASP A 83 -4.57 -2.76 0.52
CA ASP A 83 -4.93 -2.10 -0.72
C ASP A 83 -4.32 -2.85 -1.90
N ALA A 84 -5.17 -3.43 -2.74
CA ALA A 84 -4.74 -4.27 -3.84
C ALA A 84 -4.01 -3.52 -4.97
N PHE A 85 -4.10 -2.18 -5.01
CA PHE A 85 -3.44 -1.38 -6.02
C PHE A 85 -3.22 0.07 -5.58
N SER A 86 -1.97 0.52 -5.67
CA SER A 86 -1.60 1.93 -5.69
C SER A 86 -0.50 2.14 -6.74
N SER A 87 -0.29 3.36 -7.22
CA SER A 87 0.73 3.65 -8.21
C SER A 87 1.61 4.83 -7.81
N GLU A 88 2.90 4.71 -8.08
CA GLU A 88 3.89 5.76 -7.84
C GLU A 88 4.72 6.02 -9.10
N ALA A 89 5.14 7.27 -9.29
CA ALA A 89 6.07 7.61 -10.36
C ALA A 89 7.44 7.01 -10.05
N VAL A 90 7.98 6.26 -11.00
CA VAL A 90 9.31 5.65 -10.91
C VAL A 90 10.24 6.34 -11.90
N SER A 91 11.41 6.80 -11.45
CA SER A 91 12.40 7.40 -12.33
C SER A 91 13.18 6.34 -13.09
N LEU A 92 13.35 6.55 -14.41
CA LEU A 92 14.15 5.69 -15.29
C LEU A 92 15.66 5.84 -15.09
N THR A 93 16.11 6.91 -14.43
CA THR A 93 17.51 7.35 -14.40
C THR A 93 18.44 6.51 -13.52
N THR A 94 17.99 5.39 -12.96
CA THR A 94 18.75 4.66 -11.94
C THR A 94 19.52 3.42 -12.43
N GLN A 95 19.60 3.16 -13.74
CA GLN A 95 20.38 2.02 -14.25
C GLN A 95 21.26 2.44 -15.44
N PRO A 96 22.52 2.87 -15.19
CA PRO A 96 23.44 3.28 -16.26
C PRO A 96 23.80 2.15 -17.23
N ASP A 97 23.71 0.89 -16.81
CA ASP A 97 24.08 -0.29 -17.62
C ASP A 97 22.89 -1.05 -18.20
N SER A 98 21.69 -0.48 -18.18
CA SER A 98 20.50 -1.15 -18.74
C SER A 98 20.49 -1.06 -20.27
N SER A 99 20.05 -2.15 -20.91
CA SER A 99 19.75 -2.20 -22.35
C SER A 99 18.24 -2.15 -22.54
N PRO A 100 17.63 -0.94 -22.55
CA PRO A 100 16.18 -0.78 -22.56
C PRO A 100 15.60 -1.04 -23.95
N HIS A 101 14.29 -1.20 -24.01
CA HIS A 101 13.54 -1.21 -25.25
C HIS A 101 13.65 0.15 -25.96
N TRP A 102 13.60 0.16 -27.32
CA TRP A 102 13.69 1.37 -28.13
C TRP A 102 12.54 2.37 -27.87
N ASN A 103 11.39 1.90 -27.41
CA ASN A 103 10.25 2.76 -27.05
C ASN A 103 10.20 3.00 -25.53
N GLU A 104 10.16 4.26 -25.14
CA GLU A 104 10.17 4.72 -23.74
C GLU A 104 8.98 4.25 -22.89
N LEU A 105 7.85 3.87 -23.53
CA LEU A 105 6.66 3.36 -22.85
C LEU A 105 6.72 1.86 -22.54
N ILE A 106 7.81 1.21 -22.95
CA ILE A 106 8.07 -0.22 -22.70
C ILE A 106 9.22 -0.34 -21.70
N THR A 107 8.86 -0.51 -20.45
CA THR A 107 9.80 -0.50 -19.32
C THR A 107 9.59 -1.65 -18.34
N PRO A 108 9.36 -2.90 -18.80
CA PRO A 108 9.04 -4.04 -17.94
C PRO A 108 10.17 -4.42 -16.96
N GLN A 109 11.42 -4.00 -17.25
CA GLN A 109 12.60 -4.19 -16.39
C GLN A 109 12.59 -3.30 -15.13
N ILE A 110 11.77 -2.24 -15.11
CA ILE A 110 11.68 -1.34 -13.95
C ILE A 110 11.03 -2.10 -12.78
N SER A 111 11.61 -1.93 -11.60
CA SER A 111 11.06 -2.47 -10.36
C SER A 111 10.89 -1.36 -9.32
N VAL A 112 9.68 -1.22 -8.81
CA VAL A 112 9.38 -0.27 -7.72
C VAL A 112 10.26 -0.55 -6.51
N ALA A 113 10.57 -1.81 -6.21
CA ALA A 113 11.41 -2.17 -5.06
C ALA A 113 12.77 -1.46 -5.02
N ARG A 114 13.33 -1.13 -6.19
CA ARG A 114 14.64 -0.46 -6.30
C ARG A 114 14.59 1.04 -6.03
N THR A 115 13.44 1.64 -6.22
CA THR A 115 13.25 3.10 -6.15
C THR A 115 12.31 3.52 -5.04
N TYR A 116 11.63 2.57 -4.40
CA TYR A 116 10.68 2.84 -3.33
C TYR A 116 11.35 3.59 -2.17
N LYS A 117 10.69 4.65 -1.76
CA LYS A 117 11.04 5.43 -0.57
C LYS A 117 9.83 5.54 0.31
N THR A 118 9.99 5.27 1.59
CA THR A 118 8.94 5.45 2.57
C THR A 118 8.52 6.92 2.61
N ASN A 119 7.22 7.16 2.51
CA ASN A 119 6.64 8.49 2.65
C ASN A 119 5.65 8.49 3.82
N PRO A 120 6.04 9.04 4.98
CA PRO A 120 5.20 9.03 6.18
C PRO A 120 3.84 9.70 5.99
N ALA A 121 3.77 10.79 5.20
CA ALA A 121 2.52 11.49 4.93
C ALA A 121 1.55 10.64 4.11
N THR A 122 2.04 9.97 3.07
CA THR A 122 1.25 9.02 2.27
C THR A 122 0.84 7.83 3.12
N ASN A 123 1.76 7.25 3.88
CA ASN A 123 1.48 6.10 4.75
C ASN A 123 0.43 6.44 5.82
N ALA A 124 0.48 7.65 6.40
CA ALA A 124 -0.52 8.12 7.38
C ALA A 124 -1.94 8.17 6.78
N GLN A 125 -2.09 8.57 5.50
CA GLN A 125 -3.40 8.57 4.84
C GLN A 125 -3.96 7.14 4.69
N PHE A 126 -3.14 6.16 4.34
CA PHE A 126 -3.55 4.75 4.25
C PHE A 126 -3.87 4.18 5.64
N ARG A 127 -3.02 4.44 6.64
CA ARG A 127 -3.25 4.01 8.03
C ARG A 127 -4.54 4.59 8.62
N GLY A 128 -4.86 5.84 8.29
CA GLY A 128 -6.06 6.51 8.78
C GLY A 128 -7.37 5.79 8.43
N VAL A 129 -7.36 4.96 7.40
CA VAL A 129 -8.50 4.13 6.99
C VAL A 129 -8.28 2.63 7.23
N GLY A 130 -7.17 2.25 7.86
CA GLY A 130 -6.87 0.88 8.29
C GLY A 130 -6.04 0.06 7.30
N PHE A 131 -5.54 0.63 6.20
CA PHE A 131 -4.63 -0.10 5.31
C PHE A 131 -3.24 -0.21 5.94
N THR A 132 -2.88 -1.44 6.31
CA THR A 132 -1.56 -1.79 6.84
C THR A 132 -0.56 -2.15 5.75
N THR A 133 -1.06 -2.57 4.61
CA THR A 133 -0.30 -3.11 3.48
C THR A 133 -0.88 -2.61 2.17
N ARG A 134 -0.04 -2.36 1.17
CA ARG A 134 -0.49 -2.01 -0.18
C ARG A 134 0.43 -2.58 -1.26
N LEU A 135 -0.13 -2.82 -2.44
CA LEU A 135 0.65 -2.99 -3.67
C LEU A 135 1.03 -1.61 -4.20
N VAL A 136 2.29 -1.42 -4.55
CA VAL A 136 2.79 -0.22 -5.24
C VAL A 136 3.26 -0.61 -6.63
N ALA A 137 2.60 -0.05 -7.66
CA ALA A 137 2.87 -0.29 -9.07
C ALA A 137 3.55 0.91 -9.73
N PRO A 138 4.31 0.72 -10.81
CA PRO A 138 4.80 1.83 -11.62
C PRO A 138 3.63 2.57 -12.30
N LYS A 139 3.67 3.91 -12.31
CA LYS A 139 2.57 4.73 -12.80
C LYS A 139 2.52 4.83 -14.33
N ASN A 140 3.67 5.02 -14.98
CA ASN A 140 3.77 5.42 -16.38
C ASN A 140 4.13 4.25 -17.29
N GLY A 141 3.76 4.34 -18.58
CA GLY A 141 4.11 3.38 -19.63
C GLY A 141 2.94 2.54 -20.12
N ILE A 142 3.19 1.74 -21.14
CA ILE A 142 2.31 0.69 -21.68
C ILE A 142 2.63 -0.64 -21.00
N LEU A 143 3.89 -1.09 -21.06
CA LEU A 143 4.43 -2.12 -20.19
C LEU A 143 5.30 -1.41 -19.15
N LYS A 144 4.78 -1.28 -17.93
CA LYS A 144 5.24 -0.29 -16.94
C LYS A 144 6.36 -0.79 -16.03
N GLY A 145 6.43 -2.11 -15.82
CA GLY A 145 7.36 -2.72 -14.88
C GLY A 145 6.69 -3.43 -13.72
N GLN A 146 7.48 -3.73 -12.70
CA GLN A 146 7.14 -4.66 -11.64
C GLN A 146 6.76 -3.95 -10.35
N SER A 147 5.64 -4.37 -9.77
CA SER A 147 5.15 -3.88 -8.49
C SER A 147 5.85 -4.53 -7.29
N THR A 148 5.64 -3.91 -6.15
CA THR A 148 6.16 -4.31 -4.85
C THR A 148 5.03 -4.23 -3.82
N VAL A 149 4.96 -5.19 -2.89
CA VAL A 149 4.09 -5.09 -1.71
C VAL A 149 4.86 -4.48 -0.57
N VAL A 150 4.30 -3.44 0.01
CA VAL A 150 4.88 -2.73 1.15
C VAL A 150 3.91 -2.66 2.31
N THR A 151 4.43 -2.58 3.53
CA THR A 151 3.65 -2.16 4.69
C THR A 151 3.60 -0.63 4.76
N ASN A 152 2.60 -0.09 5.42
CA ASN A 152 2.40 1.36 5.56
C ASN A 152 3.03 1.91 6.86
N GLY A 153 4.10 1.28 7.35
CA GLY A 153 4.89 1.76 8.46
C GLY A 153 5.78 2.95 8.08
N ASP A 154 6.46 3.53 9.05
CA ASP A 154 7.36 4.69 8.88
C ASP A 154 8.85 4.28 8.98
N GLY A 155 9.14 2.99 8.87
CA GLY A 155 10.50 2.47 8.83
C GLY A 155 11.21 2.75 7.50
N SER A 156 12.45 2.28 7.39
CA SER A 156 13.19 2.35 6.11
C SER A 156 12.52 1.50 5.03
N ALA A 157 12.78 1.83 3.76
CA ALA A 157 12.24 1.05 2.63
C ALA A 157 12.54 -0.46 2.74
N THR A 158 13.72 -0.84 3.24
CA THR A 158 14.10 -2.23 3.44
C THR A 158 13.23 -2.94 4.47
N VAL A 159 12.78 -2.22 5.52
CA VAL A 159 11.89 -2.77 6.56
C VAL A 159 10.46 -2.89 6.04
N GLU A 160 10.00 -1.91 5.26
CA GLU A 160 8.63 -1.85 4.81
C GLU A 160 8.35 -2.70 3.57
N ILE A 161 9.37 -3.05 2.76
CA ILE A 161 9.18 -3.93 1.61
C ILE A 161 8.93 -5.37 2.09
N MET A 162 7.70 -5.85 1.87
CA MET A 162 7.29 -7.20 2.21
C MET A 162 7.61 -8.21 1.10
N ARG A 163 7.40 -7.82 -0.15
CA ARG A 163 7.62 -8.67 -1.33
C ARG A 163 7.97 -7.82 -2.55
N THR A 164 9.03 -8.22 -3.25
CA THR A 164 9.48 -7.60 -4.51
C THR A 164 8.97 -8.38 -5.73
N HIS A 165 9.00 -7.77 -6.91
CA HIS A 165 8.71 -8.42 -8.19
C HIS A 165 7.36 -9.18 -8.18
N VAL A 166 6.31 -8.53 -7.64
CA VAL A 166 5.03 -9.21 -7.39
C VAL A 166 4.31 -9.50 -8.72
N MET A 167 4.07 -8.46 -9.51
CA MET A 167 3.36 -8.54 -10.79
C MET A 167 3.95 -7.54 -11.77
N GLN A 168 3.86 -7.84 -13.06
CA GLN A 168 4.02 -6.86 -14.13
C GLN A 168 2.76 -6.00 -14.25
N HIS A 169 2.91 -4.78 -14.75
CA HIS A 169 1.80 -3.86 -14.97
C HIS A 169 1.77 -3.37 -16.40
N ALA A 170 0.57 -3.30 -16.97
CA ALA A 170 0.35 -2.86 -18.34
C ALA A 170 -0.90 -1.98 -18.44
N ARG A 171 -0.86 -1.05 -19.41
CA ARG A 171 -2.00 -0.23 -19.78
C ARG A 171 -2.07 -0.11 -21.30
N LEU A 172 -3.12 -0.69 -21.90
CA LEU A 172 -3.28 -0.73 -23.35
C LEU A 172 -3.91 0.57 -23.90
N SER A 173 -3.39 1.71 -23.43
CA SER A 173 -3.80 3.05 -23.88
C SER A 173 -2.70 4.05 -23.61
N VAL A 174 -2.73 5.14 -24.34
CA VAL A 174 -1.84 6.31 -24.19
C VAL A 174 -2.67 7.57 -24.05
N SER A 175 -2.04 8.65 -23.57
CA SER A 175 -2.67 9.97 -23.52
C SER A 175 -2.90 10.48 -24.95
N ARG A 176 -4.01 11.19 -25.15
CA ARG A 176 -4.30 11.86 -26.43
C ARG A 176 -3.30 13.00 -26.65
N GLY A 177 -3.00 13.27 -27.93
CA GLY A 177 -2.13 14.40 -28.31
C GLY A 177 -0.64 14.15 -28.09
N ARG A 178 -0.18 12.91 -28.12
CA ARG A 178 1.23 12.57 -28.24
C ARG A 178 1.68 12.77 -29.68
N ASP A 179 2.86 13.33 -29.85
CA ASP A 179 3.51 13.48 -31.18
C ASP A 179 4.29 12.20 -31.57
N ASP A 180 4.67 11.37 -30.56
CA ASP A 180 5.45 10.15 -30.75
C ASP A 180 4.59 8.88 -30.74
N TYR A 181 5.04 7.87 -31.47
CA TYR A 181 4.41 6.55 -31.49
C TYR A 181 4.55 5.83 -30.12
N PRO A 182 3.48 5.20 -29.64
CA PRO A 182 2.10 5.23 -30.15
C PRO A 182 1.32 6.48 -29.69
N ASP A 183 0.49 7.01 -30.56
CA ASP A 183 -0.39 8.16 -30.34
C ASP A 183 -1.86 7.77 -30.09
N SER A 184 -2.18 6.48 -30.21
CA SER A 184 -3.53 5.94 -30.12
C SER A 184 -3.59 4.66 -29.31
N PRO A 185 -4.80 4.29 -28.77
CA PRO A 185 -4.99 3.01 -28.10
C PRO A 185 -4.73 1.81 -29.01
N MET A 186 -4.94 1.93 -30.32
CA MET A 186 -4.65 0.87 -31.29
C MET A 186 -3.16 0.64 -31.43
N GLY A 187 -2.38 1.75 -31.54
CA GLY A 187 -0.93 1.70 -31.50
C GLY A 187 -0.36 1.13 -30.21
N ALA A 188 -0.97 1.48 -29.06
CA ALA A 188 -0.57 0.90 -27.77
C ALA A 188 -0.74 -0.63 -27.71
N VAL A 189 -1.85 -1.15 -28.24
CA VAL A 189 -2.08 -2.59 -28.34
C VAL A 189 -1.09 -3.25 -29.32
N ALA A 190 -0.87 -2.62 -30.47
CA ALA A 190 0.08 -3.14 -31.46
C ALA A 190 1.50 -3.22 -30.89
N LEU A 191 1.95 -2.16 -30.20
CA LEU A 191 3.26 -2.11 -29.55
C LEU A 191 3.40 -3.18 -28.46
N ALA A 192 2.40 -3.31 -27.58
CA ALA A 192 2.42 -4.33 -26.53
C ALA A 192 2.48 -5.76 -27.11
N ARG A 193 1.67 -6.06 -28.15
CA ARG A 193 1.70 -7.36 -28.83
C ARG A 193 3.05 -7.62 -29.50
N GLN A 194 3.60 -6.64 -30.21
CA GLN A 194 4.93 -6.75 -30.80
C GLN A 194 5.98 -7.04 -29.74
N THR A 195 5.95 -6.33 -28.61
CA THR A 195 6.90 -6.54 -27.51
C THR A 195 6.81 -7.96 -26.93
N PHE A 196 5.61 -8.51 -26.77
CA PHE A 196 5.45 -9.91 -26.31
C PHE A 196 5.98 -10.93 -27.33
N LEU A 197 5.78 -10.68 -28.64
CA LEU A 197 6.35 -11.53 -29.69
C LEU A 197 7.89 -11.42 -29.70
N ASP A 198 8.43 -10.22 -29.60
CA ASP A 198 9.86 -9.97 -29.54
C ASP A 198 10.50 -10.64 -28.32
N ALA A 199 9.82 -10.58 -27.15
CA ALA A 199 10.29 -11.25 -25.94
C ALA A 199 10.30 -12.78 -26.08
N SER A 200 9.26 -13.37 -26.69
CA SER A 200 9.22 -14.79 -26.99
C SER A 200 10.33 -15.22 -27.95
N TRP A 201 10.57 -14.42 -29.00
CA TRP A 201 11.66 -14.66 -29.94
C TRP A 201 13.03 -14.52 -29.26
N HIS A 202 13.22 -13.49 -28.46
CA HIS A 202 14.45 -13.23 -27.70
C HIS A 202 14.80 -14.41 -26.78
N GLU A 203 13.83 -14.92 -26.02
CA GLU A 203 14.02 -16.08 -25.17
C GLU A 203 14.44 -17.34 -25.98
N GLN A 204 13.82 -17.57 -27.15
CA GLN A 204 14.19 -18.67 -28.04
C GLN A 204 15.62 -18.54 -28.58
N GLN A 205 16.06 -17.33 -28.93
CA GLN A 205 17.43 -17.07 -29.40
C GLN A 205 18.45 -17.36 -28.30
N TRP A 206 18.19 -16.87 -27.07
CA TRP A 206 19.07 -17.17 -25.92
C TRP A 206 19.10 -18.64 -25.58
N ARG A 207 17.99 -19.34 -25.66
CA ARG A 207 17.92 -20.79 -25.47
C ARG A 207 18.76 -21.53 -26.51
N ALA A 208 18.58 -21.24 -27.78
CA ALA A 208 19.34 -21.83 -28.87
C ALA A 208 20.87 -21.57 -28.75
N PHE A 209 21.26 -20.39 -28.27
CA PHE A 209 22.65 -20.05 -28.00
C PHE A 209 23.20 -20.87 -26.82
N ASN A 210 22.47 -20.95 -25.73
CA ASN A 210 22.88 -21.71 -24.53
C ASN A 210 22.97 -23.22 -24.79
N ASP A 211 22.10 -23.75 -25.65
CA ASP A 211 22.08 -25.15 -26.10
C ASP A 211 23.14 -25.45 -27.17
N GLY A 212 23.93 -24.43 -27.59
CA GLY A 212 24.97 -24.58 -28.60
C GLY A 212 24.47 -24.75 -30.05
N VAL A 213 23.19 -24.52 -30.30
CA VAL A 213 22.58 -24.62 -31.63
C VAL A 213 23.02 -23.47 -32.53
N VAL A 214 23.19 -22.28 -31.95
CA VAL A 214 23.72 -21.11 -32.64
C VAL A 214 24.98 -20.60 -31.96
N THR A 215 25.94 -20.13 -32.76
CA THR A 215 27.24 -19.65 -32.26
C THR A 215 27.26 -18.14 -31.98
N LYS A 216 26.38 -17.39 -32.65
CA LYS A 216 26.28 -15.94 -32.47
C LYS A 216 25.49 -15.66 -31.18
N ARG A 217 26.14 -14.98 -30.25
CA ARG A 217 25.49 -14.54 -29.02
C ARG A 217 24.39 -13.51 -29.34
N PRO A 218 23.14 -13.69 -28.82
CA PRO A 218 22.08 -12.70 -28.95
C PRO A 218 22.43 -11.38 -28.24
N GLU A 219 21.88 -10.29 -28.71
CA GLU A 219 21.99 -8.99 -28.06
C GLU A 219 21.23 -9.00 -26.73
N ARG A 220 21.78 -8.32 -25.75
CA ARG A 220 21.12 -8.14 -24.44
C ARG A 220 19.98 -7.14 -24.58
N ASN A 221 18.82 -7.48 -24.02
CA ASN A 221 17.68 -6.58 -23.91
C ASN A 221 16.96 -6.83 -22.58
N ASP A 222 17.23 -5.98 -21.58
CA ASP A 222 16.69 -6.14 -20.22
C ASP A 222 15.16 -6.01 -20.17
N SER A 223 14.57 -5.28 -21.12
CA SER A 223 13.11 -5.15 -21.22
C SER A 223 12.46 -6.45 -21.68
N LEU A 224 13.03 -7.11 -22.67
CA LEU A 224 12.53 -8.39 -23.16
C LEU A 224 12.77 -9.51 -22.15
N ASP A 225 13.95 -9.53 -21.51
CA ASP A 225 14.28 -10.50 -20.46
C ASP A 225 13.31 -10.42 -19.28
N ALA A 226 12.90 -9.21 -18.88
CA ALA A 226 11.94 -9.02 -17.78
C ALA A 226 10.55 -9.60 -18.06
N LEU A 227 10.18 -9.82 -19.32
CA LEU A 227 8.89 -10.42 -19.73
C LEU A 227 8.91 -11.94 -19.73
N ALA A 228 10.08 -12.60 -19.68
CA ALA A 228 10.19 -14.05 -19.73
C ALA A 228 9.39 -14.75 -18.60
N HIS A 229 9.33 -14.14 -17.40
CA HIS A 229 8.54 -14.70 -16.29
C HIS A 229 7.04 -14.57 -16.51
N VAL A 230 6.59 -13.52 -17.21
CA VAL A 230 5.18 -13.32 -17.55
C VAL A 230 4.75 -14.32 -18.63
N LEU A 231 5.53 -14.45 -19.70
CA LEU A 231 5.27 -15.36 -20.80
C LEU A 231 5.32 -16.84 -20.37
N SER A 232 6.13 -17.18 -19.37
CA SER A 232 6.17 -18.54 -18.81
C SER A 232 5.11 -18.81 -17.72
N GLY A 233 4.20 -17.87 -17.44
CA GLY A 233 3.16 -17.98 -16.41
C GLY A 233 3.67 -17.97 -14.96
N ARG A 234 4.98 -17.71 -14.74
CA ARG A 234 5.57 -17.65 -13.39
C ARG A 234 5.26 -16.35 -12.65
N GLN A 235 4.96 -15.29 -13.39
CA GLN A 235 4.58 -13.98 -12.85
C GLN A 235 3.30 -13.50 -13.52
N SER A 236 2.33 -13.08 -12.71
CA SER A 236 1.09 -12.49 -13.19
C SER A 236 1.31 -11.10 -13.76
N ILE A 237 0.41 -10.65 -14.64
CA ILE A 237 0.39 -9.29 -15.16
C ILE A 237 -0.93 -8.60 -14.82
N VAL A 238 -0.89 -7.36 -14.35
CA VAL A 238 -2.06 -6.52 -14.11
C VAL A 238 -2.28 -5.60 -15.30
N PHE A 239 -3.44 -5.72 -15.96
CA PHE A 239 -3.86 -4.76 -16.97
C PHE A 239 -4.78 -3.70 -16.37
N GLU A 240 -4.41 -2.44 -16.50
CA GLU A 240 -5.23 -1.30 -16.06
C GLU A 240 -6.24 -0.95 -17.16
N ALA A 241 -7.53 -1.13 -16.87
CA ALA A 241 -8.61 -0.90 -17.80
C ALA A 241 -9.40 0.37 -17.46
N ALA A 242 -9.37 1.34 -18.36
CA ALA A 242 -10.09 2.61 -18.19
C ALA A 242 -11.63 2.47 -18.25
N ASN A 243 -12.15 1.38 -18.81
CA ASN A 243 -13.58 1.02 -18.85
C ASN A 243 -13.73 -0.47 -19.22
N GLU A 244 -15.00 -0.92 -19.26
CA GLU A 244 -15.37 -2.31 -19.58
C GLU A 244 -14.88 -2.80 -20.95
N GLN A 245 -14.73 -1.91 -21.93
CA GLN A 245 -14.22 -2.26 -23.26
C GLN A 245 -12.70 -2.55 -23.22
N TYR A 246 -11.96 -1.71 -22.46
CA TYR A 246 -10.52 -1.92 -22.26
C TYR A 246 -10.26 -3.19 -21.44
N LEU A 247 -11.15 -3.55 -20.51
CA LEU A 247 -11.09 -4.83 -19.80
C LEU A 247 -11.16 -6.01 -20.77
N LEU A 248 -12.16 -6.02 -21.65
CA LEU A 248 -12.32 -7.08 -22.65
C LEU A 248 -11.17 -7.11 -23.67
N ARG A 249 -10.60 -5.96 -23.99
CA ARG A 249 -9.40 -5.86 -24.83
C ARG A 249 -8.18 -6.46 -24.13
N ALA A 250 -7.99 -6.17 -22.85
CA ALA A 250 -6.93 -6.75 -22.06
C ALA A 250 -7.02 -8.27 -21.98
N ASP A 251 -8.23 -8.81 -21.79
CA ASP A 251 -8.46 -10.27 -21.81
C ASP A 251 -8.09 -10.90 -23.16
N ARG A 252 -8.42 -10.25 -24.28
CA ARG A 252 -8.02 -10.74 -25.61
C ARG A 252 -6.52 -10.85 -25.75
N VAL A 253 -5.77 -9.83 -25.36
CA VAL A 253 -4.29 -9.86 -25.38
C VAL A 253 -3.77 -10.93 -24.42
N ALA A 254 -4.33 -11.00 -23.22
CA ALA A 254 -3.93 -12.01 -22.24
C ALA A 254 -4.15 -13.45 -22.75
N ARG A 255 -5.26 -13.73 -23.46
CA ARG A 255 -5.52 -15.05 -24.08
C ARG A 255 -4.57 -15.34 -25.23
N GLU A 256 -4.27 -14.34 -26.06
CA GLU A 256 -3.36 -14.50 -27.21
C GLU A 256 -1.96 -14.99 -26.79
N PHE A 257 -1.47 -14.51 -25.65
CA PHE A 257 -0.15 -14.85 -25.11
C PHE A 257 -0.19 -15.77 -23.89
N GLU A 258 -1.34 -16.37 -23.59
CA GLU A 258 -1.56 -17.27 -22.43
C GLU A 258 -1.12 -16.70 -21.09
N LEU A 259 -1.31 -15.38 -20.90
CA LEU A 259 -0.84 -14.67 -19.69
C LEU A 259 -1.76 -14.92 -18.49
N ASP A 260 -1.13 -15.14 -17.33
CA ASP A 260 -1.82 -15.08 -16.03
C ASP A 260 -2.15 -13.63 -15.70
N ALA A 261 -3.34 -13.17 -16.13
CA ALA A 261 -3.74 -11.77 -16.08
C ALA A 261 -4.79 -11.50 -15.01
N ILE A 262 -4.55 -10.44 -14.24
CA ILE A 262 -5.50 -9.80 -13.35
C ILE A 262 -5.87 -8.45 -13.98
N ILE A 263 -7.10 -7.99 -13.80
CA ILE A 263 -7.51 -6.73 -14.41
C ILE A 263 -7.94 -5.72 -13.34
N LEU A 264 -7.27 -4.57 -13.34
CA LEU A 264 -7.73 -3.41 -12.60
C LEU A 264 -8.88 -2.77 -13.39
N GLY A 265 -10.07 -2.91 -12.85
CA GLY A 265 -11.30 -2.39 -13.44
C GLY A 265 -11.51 -0.90 -13.19
N SER A 266 -12.65 -0.41 -13.64
CA SER A 266 -13.00 1.02 -13.63
C SER A 266 -14.28 1.36 -12.85
N GLY A 267 -14.94 0.36 -12.23
CA GLY A 267 -16.24 0.52 -11.59
C GLY A 267 -17.42 0.50 -12.58
N ARG A 268 -17.17 0.18 -13.86
CA ARG A 268 -18.19 0.12 -14.94
C ARG A 268 -18.48 -1.29 -15.42
N GLU A 269 -18.01 -2.32 -14.73
CA GLU A 269 -18.05 -3.73 -15.10
C GLU A 269 -19.49 -4.24 -15.24
N TYR A 270 -20.43 -3.69 -14.45
CA TYR A 270 -21.88 -4.01 -14.53
C TYR A 270 -22.46 -3.83 -15.95
N ARG A 271 -21.87 -2.99 -16.81
CA ARG A 271 -22.36 -2.73 -18.18
C ARG A 271 -22.15 -3.92 -19.13
N ARG A 272 -21.20 -4.78 -18.86
CA ARG A 272 -20.83 -5.94 -19.69
C ARG A 272 -20.63 -7.20 -18.85
N LEU A 273 -21.47 -7.38 -17.83
CA LEU A 273 -21.32 -8.38 -16.78
C LEU A 273 -21.03 -9.79 -17.34
N GLU A 274 -21.89 -10.27 -18.26
CA GLU A 274 -21.75 -11.61 -18.82
C GLU A 274 -20.43 -11.78 -19.62
N ALA A 275 -20.07 -10.77 -20.42
CA ALA A 275 -18.80 -10.82 -21.14
C ALA A 275 -17.59 -10.84 -20.21
N ILE A 276 -17.64 -10.09 -19.11
CA ILE A 276 -16.58 -10.03 -18.10
C ILE A 276 -16.53 -11.33 -17.30
N LYS A 277 -17.67 -11.89 -16.90
CA LYS A 277 -17.75 -13.20 -16.26
C LYS A 277 -17.10 -14.28 -17.12
N ASN A 278 -17.35 -14.27 -18.42
CA ASN A 278 -16.81 -15.24 -19.37
C ASN A 278 -15.28 -15.09 -19.59
N THR A 279 -14.67 -14.01 -19.13
CA THR A 279 -13.20 -13.89 -19.13
C THR A 279 -12.56 -14.84 -18.12
N GLY A 280 -13.23 -15.13 -17.01
CA GLY A 280 -12.70 -15.91 -15.89
C GLY A 280 -11.57 -15.19 -15.12
N ARG A 281 -11.34 -13.90 -15.37
CA ARG A 281 -10.24 -13.15 -14.76
C ARG A 281 -10.60 -12.67 -13.36
N GLN A 282 -9.60 -12.67 -12.46
CA GLN A 282 -9.69 -11.95 -11.20
C GLN A 282 -9.63 -10.45 -11.43
N LEU A 283 -10.38 -9.69 -10.64
CA LEU A 283 -10.46 -8.25 -10.77
C LEU A 283 -9.92 -7.52 -9.53
N ILE A 284 -9.40 -6.32 -9.74
CA ILE A 284 -9.17 -5.32 -8.70
C ILE A 284 -10.13 -4.17 -9.02
N ILE A 285 -11.00 -3.78 -8.08
CA ILE A 285 -12.08 -2.84 -8.34
C ILE A 285 -11.92 -1.60 -7.47
N PRO A 286 -11.85 -0.40 -8.08
CA PRO A 286 -11.91 0.83 -7.34
C PRO A 286 -13.32 1.07 -6.79
N ILE A 287 -13.41 1.64 -5.59
CA ILE A 287 -14.68 2.12 -5.01
C ILE A 287 -14.79 3.64 -5.06
N SER A 288 -14.17 4.24 -6.05
CA SER A 288 -14.36 5.65 -6.38
C SER A 288 -15.68 5.81 -7.15
N PHE A 289 -16.68 6.34 -6.47
CA PHE A 289 -17.98 6.59 -7.07
C PHE A 289 -18.11 8.06 -7.46
N SER A 290 -18.68 8.33 -8.65
CA SER A 290 -18.88 9.69 -9.13
C SER A 290 -19.77 10.49 -8.17
N ARG A 291 -19.50 11.78 -8.06
CA ARG A 291 -20.37 12.72 -7.33
C ARG A 291 -21.73 12.82 -8.02
N PRO A 292 -22.80 13.19 -7.28
CA PRO A 292 -24.08 13.47 -7.91
C PRO A 292 -23.91 14.48 -9.05
N PRO A 293 -24.49 14.24 -10.23
CA PRO A 293 -24.52 15.23 -11.28
C PRO A 293 -25.21 16.51 -10.81
N ASN A 294 -24.74 17.65 -11.31
CA ASN A 294 -25.38 18.92 -10.99
C ASN A 294 -26.69 19.07 -11.79
N VAL A 295 -27.80 18.98 -11.10
CA VAL A 295 -29.15 19.16 -11.66
C VAL A 295 -29.93 20.27 -10.91
N GLY A 296 -29.20 21.18 -10.27
CA GLY A 296 -29.80 22.25 -9.46
C GLY A 296 -30.51 23.32 -10.23
N THR A 297 -30.21 23.50 -11.52
CA THR A 297 -30.93 24.38 -12.43
C THR A 297 -31.38 23.62 -13.67
N PHE A 298 -32.35 24.14 -14.39
CA PHE A 298 -32.83 23.53 -15.65
C PHE A 298 -31.71 23.41 -16.69
N GLU A 299 -30.88 24.44 -16.80
CA GLU A 299 -29.75 24.47 -17.74
C GLU A 299 -28.73 23.42 -17.37
N SER A 300 -28.30 23.33 -16.09
CA SER A 300 -27.35 22.34 -15.65
C SER A 300 -27.87 20.89 -15.79
N ALA A 301 -29.17 20.70 -15.65
CA ALA A 301 -29.82 19.40 -15.85
C ALA A 301 -29.77 18.93 -17.31
N LEU A 302 -29.86 19.86 -18.27
CA LEU A 302 -29.77 19.56 -19.72
C LEU A 302 -28.35 19.11 -20.14
N ASP A 303 -27.32 19.56 -19.43
CA ASP A 303 -25.92 19.19 -19.70
C ASP A 303 -25.53 17.79 -19.18
N VAL A 304 -26.39 17.18 -18.35
CA VAL A 304 -26.13 15.86 -17.79
C VAL A 304 -26.60 14.77 -18.73
N SER A 305 -25.67 13.94 -19.22
CA SER A 305 -26.04 12.82 -20.07
C SER A 305 -26.76 11.72 -19.28
N TYR A 306 -27.70 11.03 -19.94
CA TYR A 306 -28.36 9.85 -19.39
C TYR A 306 -27.33 8.77 -18.94
N THR A 307 -26.24 8.64 -19.70
CA THR A 307 -25.15 7.70 -19.39
C THR A 307 -24.45 8.03 -18.06
N ASP A 308 -24.26 9.31 -17.76
CA ASP A 308 -23.64 9.74 -16.51
C ASP A 308 -24.57 9.56 -15.32
N LEU A 309 -25.86 9.87 -15.48
CA LEU A 309 -26.89 9.59 -14.47
C LEU A 309 -26.95 8.09 -14.16
N MET A 310 -27.04 7.25 -15.18
CA MET A 310 -27.03 5.80 -14.99
C MET A 310 -25.76 5.32 -14.30
N HIS A 311 -24.59 5.84 -14.68
CA HIS A 311 -23.35 5.44 -14.02
C HIS A 311 -23.31 5.88 -12.56
N TRP A 312 -23.71 7.10 -12.25
CA TRP A 312 -23.79 7.60 -10.87
C TRP A 312 -24.68 6.72 -9.99
N ASP A 313 -25.84 6.28 -10.51
CA ASP A 313 -26.74 5.42 -9.75
C ASP A 313 -26.25 3.98 -9.65
N HIS A 314 -25.75 3.39 -10.74
CA HIS A 314 -25.37 1.96 -10.77
C HIS A 314 -23.96 1.66 -10.24
N ALA A 315 -23.01 2.61 -10.31
CA ALA A 315 -21.63 2.35 -9.90
C ALA A 315 -21.50 1.83 -8.47
N PRO A 316 -22.23 2.33 -7.47
CA PRO A 316 -22.17 1.77 -6.12
C PRO A 316 -22.69 0.34 -5.99
N SER A 317 -23.53 -0.13 -6.92
CA SER A 317 -24.04 -1.51 -6.96
C SER A 317 -23.08 -2.46 -7.69
N ASN A 318 -22.08 -1.93 -8.42
CA ASN A 318 -21.15 -2.74 -9.22
C ASN A 318 -20.48 -3.87 -8.42
N PRO A 319 -19.94 -3.65 -7.20
CA PRO A 319 -19.34 -4.72 -6.42
C PRO A 319 -20.32 -5.84 -6.07
N ALA A 320 -21.57 -5.49 -5.72
CA ALA A 320 -22.61 -6.47 -5.42
C ALA A 320 -23.00 -7.29 -6.67
N VAL A 321 -23.14 -6.64 -7.82
CA VAL A 321 -23.46 -7.28 -9.10
C VAL A 321 -22.38 -8.27 -9.49
N LEU A 322 -21.11 -7.91 -9.38
CA LEU A 322 -19.98 -8.79 -9.67
C LEU A 322 -19.94 -9.98 -8.71
N ARG A 323 -20.12 -9.74 -7.41
CA ARG A 323 -20.17 -10.81 -6.41
C ARG A 323 -21.28 -11.81 -6.70
N ASN A 324 -22.48 -11.32 -6.99
CA ASN A 324 -23.65 -12.16 -7.31
C ASN A 324 -23.45 -12.97 -8.61
N ALA A 325 -22.68 -12.44 -9.55
CA ALA A 325 -22.28 -13.17 -10.76
C ALA A 325 -21.19 -14.22 -10.51
N GLY A 326 -20.63 -14.31 -9.30
CA GLY A 326 -19.56 -15.24 -8.95
C GLY A 326 -18.16 -14.78 -9.38
N ILE A 327 -17.97 -13.50 -9.69
CA ILE A 327 -16.67 -12.94 -10.05
C ILE A 327 -15.91 -12.58 -8.76
N GLU A 328 -14.70 -13.15 -8.60
CA GLU A 328 -13.82 -12.81 -7.47
C GLU A 328 -13.07 -11.51 -7.72
N PHE A 329 -13.06 -10.62 -6.74
CA PHE A 329 -12.34 -9.35 -6.83
C PHE A 329 -11.79 -8.89 -5.48
N ALA A 330 -10.69 -8.14 -5.55
CA ALA A 330 -10.18 -7.32 -4.46
C ALA A 330 -10.64 -5.86 -4.65
N ILE A 331 -10.83 -5.15 -3.54
CA ILE A 331 -11.16 -3.72 -3.56
C ILE A 331 -9.88 -2.89 -3.36
N THR A 332 -9.81 -1.75 -4.05
CA THR A 332 -8.73 -0.77 -3.91
C THR A 332 -9.27 0.63 -3.62
N SER A 333 -8.49 1.42 -2.90
CA SER A 333 -8.71 2.84 -2.71
C SER A 333 -8.20 3.71 -3.87
N HIS A 334 -7.77 3.09 -4.97
CA HIS A 334 -7.35 3.79 -6.18
C HIS A 334 -8.47 4.70 -6.71
N ASP A 335 -8.10 5.84 -7.28
CA ASP A 335 -9.00 6.87 -7.79
C ASP A 335 -9.94 7.54 -6.76
N LEU A 336 -9.83 7.24 -5.46
CA LEU A 336 -10.46 8.07 -4.44
C LEU A 336 -9.74 9.42 -4.34
N GLU A 337 -10.49 10.52 -4.36
CA GLU A 337 -9.93 11.87 -4.19
C GLU A 337 -9.20 12.01 -2.86
N THR A 338 -9.81 11.48 -1.80
CA THR A 338 -9.19 11.38 -0.48
C THR A 338 -9.34 9.98 0.08
N LYS A 339 -8.31 9.45 0.74
CA LYS A 339 -8.39 8.13 1.37
C LYS A 339 -9.43 8.07 2.48
N SER A 340 -9.71 9.20 3.16
CA SER A 340 -10.74 9.29 4.20
C SER A 340 -12.16 8.92 3.73
N ASP A 341 -12.44 9.04 2.42
CA ASP A 341 -13.75 8.67 1.85
C ASP A 341 -13.94 7.16 1.67
N PHE A 342 -12.90 6.36 1.93
CA PHE A 342 -12.92 4.91 1.72
C PHE A 342 -14.10 4.22 2.42
N TRP A 343 -14.27 4.45 3.73
CA TRP A 343 -15.35 3.81 4.48
C TRP A 343 -16.74 4.32 4.08
N LYS A 344 -16.86 5.58 3.70
CA LYS A 344 -18.11 6.13 3.14
C LYS A 344 -18.49 5.41 1.85
N ALA A 345 -17.52 5.19 0.96
CA ALA A 345 -17.74 4.46 -0.29
C ALA A 345 -18.03 2.97 -0.03
N MET A 346 -17.31 2.33 0.89
CA MET A 346 -17.52 0.94 1.26
C MET A 346 -18.94 0.70 1.83
N ARG A 347 -19.38 1.57 2.75
CA ARG A 347 -20.74 1.54 3.30
C ARG A 347 -21.81 1.73 2.21
N LYS A 348 -21.55 2.62 1.24
CA LYS A 348 -22.44 2.81 0.10
C LYS A 348 -22.55 1.54 -0.75
N ALA A 349 -21.45 0.83 -0.99
CA ALA A 349 -21.47 -0.46 -1.71
C ALA A 349 -22.26 -1.53 -0.94
N VAL A 350 -22.08 -1.61 0.39
CA VAL A 350 -22.84 -2.53 1.25
C VAL A 350 -24.34 -2.17 1.25
N ALA A 351 -24.68 -0.90 1.37
CA ALA A 351 -26.07 -0.44 1.29
C ALA A 351 -26.72 -0.74 -0.08
N ARG A 352 -25.91 -0.92 -1.13
CA ARG A 352 -26.33 -1.31 -2.48
C ARG A 352 -26.23 -2.81 -2.73
N GLY A 353 -26.08 -3.63 -1.68
CA GLY A 353 -26.22 -5.09 -1.71
C GLY A 353 -24.91 -5.89 -1.68
N LEU A 354 -23.76 -5.25 -1.49
CA LEU A 354 -22.52 -6.00 -1.24
C LEU A 354 -22.57 -6.61 0.16
N ASP A 355 -22.39 -7.92 0.25
CA ASP A 355 -22.31 -8.64 1.51
C ASP A 355 -21.14 -8.15 2.39
N LYS A 356 -21.39 -7.87 3.69
CA LYS A 356 -20.38 -7.32 4.62
C LYS A 356 -19.17 -8.25 4.78
N GLN A 357 -19.38 -9.55 4.83
CA GLN A 357 -18.30 -10.52 5.01
C GLN A 357 -17.42 -10.56 3.76
N TYR A 358 -18.05 -10.54 2.57
CA TYR A 358 -17.30 -10.46 1.31
C TYR A 358 -16.57 -9.12 1.17
N ALA A 359 -17.21 -8.01 1.55
CA ALA A 359 -16.57 -6.69 1.57
C ALA A 359 -15.31 -6.70 2.43
N LEU A 360 -15.34 -7.32 3.62
CA LEU A 360 -14.15 -7.49 4.46
C LEU A 360 -13.11 -8.40 3.81
N LYS A 361 -13.51 -9.54 3.24
CA LYS A 361 -12.61 -10.45 2.53
C LYS A 361 -11.94 -9.78 1.32
N SER A 362 -12.64 -8.88 0.63
CA SER A 362 -12.11 -8.16 -0.55
C SER A 362 -11.00 -7.16 -0.24
N ILE A 363 -10.80 -6.82 1.03
CA ILE A 363 -9.71 -5.95 1.52
C ILE A 363 -8.76 -6.66 2.49
N THR A 364 -8.93 -7.96 2.71
CA THR A 364 -8.08 -8.75 3.62
C THR A 364 -7.57 -10.03 2.94
N ALA A 365 -8.31 -11.12 3.01
CA ALA A 365 -7.87 -12.44 2.54
C ALA A 365 -7.72 -12.53 1.02
N ILE A 366 -8.63 -11.92 0.24
CA ILE A 366 -8.57 -11.97 -1.23
C ILE A 366 -7.31 -11.25 -1.75
N PRO A 367 -7.05 -9.96 -1.41
CA PRO A 367 -5.83 -9.31 -1.86
C PRO A 367 -4.57 -9.97 -1.28
N ALA A 368 -4.58 -10.49 -0.05
CA ALA A 368 -3.43 -11.22 0.49
C ALA A 368 -3.04 -12.42 -0.40
N LYS A 369 -4.03 -13.23 -0.82
CA LYS A 369 -3.84 -14.36 -1.72
C LYS A 369 -3.42 -13.90 -3.12
N MET A 370 -4.08 -12.89 -3.68
CA MET A 370 -3.77 -12.32 -4.99
C MET A 370 -2.32 -11.83 -5.07
N LEU A 371 -1.84 -11.16 -4.01
CA LEU A 371 -0.48 -10.66 -3.89
C LEU A 371 0.53 -11.71 -3.39
N LYS A 372 0.07 -12.94 -3.12
CA LYS A 372 0.86 -14.07 -2.62
C LYS A 372 1.61 -13.72 -1.31
N VAL A 373 0.93 -13.02 -0.39
CA VAL A 373 1.42 -12.66 0.97
C VAL A 373 0.50 -13.19 2.08
N ASP A 374 -0.44 -14.06 1.72
CA ASP A 374 -1.47 -14.66 2.58
C ASP A 374 -0.92 -15.58 3.69
N HIS A 375 0.36 -15.93 3.61
CA HIS A 375 1.09 -16.63 4.68
C HIS A 375 1.59 -15.71 5.79
N ARG A 376 1.48 -14.38 5.63
CA ARG A 376 1.97 -13.37 6.58
C ARG A 376 0.91 -12.37 7.03
N VAL A 377 -0.04 -12.01 6.17
CA VAL A 377 -1.05 -10.97 6.40
C VAL A 377 -2.43 -11.40 5.90
N GLY A 378 -3.46 -10.61 6.21
CA GLY A 378 -4.84 -10.84 5.76
C GLY A 378 -5.68 -11.67 6.71
N LYS A 379 -5.12 -12.12 7.86
CA LYS A 379 -5.82 -12.86 8.92
C LYS A 379 -5.25 -12.51 10.31
N ILE A 380 -6.06 -12.74 11.35
CA ILE A 380 -5.62 -12.68 12.74
C ILE A 380 -5.38 -14.10 13.23
N ALA A 381 -4.13 -14.56 13.10
CA ALA A 381 -3.73 -15.91 13.47
C ALA A 381 -2.29 -15.95 14.01
N LYS A 382 -2.00 -16.97 14.82
CA LYS A 382 -0.64 -17.21 15.34
C LYS A 382 0.36 -17.32 14.18
N GLY A 383 1.49 -16.63 14.29
CA GLY A 383 2.57 -16.59 13.31
C GLY A 383 2.40 -15.54 12.21
N TYR A 384 1.23 -14.91 12.11
CA TYR A 384 1.01 -13.79 11.21
C TYR A 384 1.62 -12.50 11.75
N LEU A 385 1.91 -11.56 10.87
CA LEU A 385 2.34 -10.22 11.29
C LEU A 385 1.25 -9.56 12.13
N ALA A 386 1.66 -8.84 13.15
CA ALA A 386 0.76 -8.05 13.97
C ALA A 386 0.33 -6.78 13.22
N ASN A 387 -0.37 -7.02 12.10
CA ASN A 387 -1.01 -6.02 11.26
C ASN A 387 -2.49 -6.05 11.55
N LEU A 388 -2.97 -5.08 12.34
CA LEU A 388 -4.32 -5.06 12.88
C LEU A 388 -4.95 -3.68 12.71
N VAL A 389 -6.26 -3.64 12.70
CA VAL A 389 -7.06 -2.41 12.76
C VAL A 389 -7.95 -2.46 13.98
N VAL A 390 -7.84 -1.48 14.86
CA VAL A 390 -8.72 -1.28 15.99
C VAL A 390 -9.76 -0.24 15.64
N ALA A 391 -11.02 -0.58 15.75
CA ALA A 391 -12.15 0.29 15.41
C ALA A 391 -13.05 0.53 16.65
N SER A 392 -13.79 1.65 16.62
CA SER A 392 -14.75 2.00 17.68
C SER A 392 -15.99 1.09 17.72
N GLY A 393 -16.21 0.29 16.67
CA GLY A 393 -17.34 -0.61 16.47
C GLY A 393 -17.27 -1.25 15.09
N ASP A 394 -18.40 -1.73 14.55
CA ASP A 394 -18.46 -2.26 13.19
C ASP A 394 -18.22 -1.15 12.17
N LEU A 395 -17.12 -1.25 11.40
CA LEU A 395 -16.73 -0.23 10.41
C LEU A 395 -17.74 -0.06 9.26
N PHE A 396 -18.66 -1.00 9.10
CA PHE A 396 -19.76 -0.87 8.15
C PHE A 396 -20.94 -0.03 8.68
N GLU A 397 -20.93 0.33 9.97
CA GLU A 397 -21.89 1.26 10.57
C GLU A 397 -21.38 2.71 10.52
N ASN A 398 -22.31 3.68 10.38
CA ASN A 398 -21.95 5.08 10.10
C ASN A 398 -21.11 5.76 11.19
N ASP A 399 -21.36 5.40 12.46
CA ASP A 399 -20.71 6.05 13.60
C ASP A 399 -19.36 5.42 13.96
N SER A 400 -18.97 4.37 13.27
CA SER A 400 -17.71 3.66 13.51
C SER A 400 -16.54 4.26 12.74
N LYS A 401 -15.40 4.32 13.41
CA LYS A 401 -14.15 4.85 12.85
C LYS A 401 -12.94 3.99 13.24
N VAL A 402 -11.89 4.06 12.44
CA VAL A 402 -10.59 3.50 12.80
C VAL A 402 -9.98 4.33 13.93
N LEU A 403 -9.62 3.68 15.04
CA LEU A 403 -9.00 4.28 16.21
C LEU A 403 -7.49 4.17 16.17
N SER A 404 -6.97 2.99 15.85
CA SER A 404 -5.55 2.78 15.64
C SER A 404 -5.31 1.68 14.60
N THR A 405 -4.13 1.72 14.01
CA THR A 405 -3.66 0.74 13.04
C THR A 405 -2.31 0.20 13.52
N TRP A 406 -2.21 -1.11 13.62
CA TRP A 406 -0.98 -1.80 14.02
C TRP A 406 -0.26 -2.31 12.80
N ILE A 407 1.03 -2.06 12.69
CA ILE A 407 1.87 -2.52 11.58
C ILE A 407 3.15 -3.10 12.16
N ASN A 408 3.41 -4.37 11.88
CA ASN A 408 4.58 -5.09 12.41
C ASN A 408 4.70 -4.94 13.95
N GLY A 409 3.56 -4.94 14.66
CA GLY A 409 3.52 -4.80 16.12
C GLY A 409 3.68 -3.38 16.65
N VAL A 410 3.80 -2.38 15.79
CA VAL A 410 3.86 -0.95 16.16
C VAL A 410 2.47 -0.33 15.99
N GLU A 411 2.01 0.37 17.03
CA GLU A 411 0.73 1.09 17.01
C GLU A 411 0.89 2.48 16.37
N TYR A 412 -0.02 2.79 15.44
CA TYR A 412 -0.20 4.10 14.83
C TYR A 412 -1.61 4.59 15.13
N SER A 413 -1.73 5.65 15.94
CA SER A 413 -3.01 6.29 16.26
C SER A 413 -3.07 7.70 15.68
N PRO A 414 -4.21 8.14 15.10
CA PRO A 414 -4.41 9.54 14.71
C PRO A 414 -4.27 10.49 15.91
N GLU A 415 -4.64 9.99 17.08
CA GLU A 415 -4.48 10.65 18.38
C GLU A 415 -3.18 10.24 19.07
N SER A 416 -2.12 9.84 18.33
CA SER A 416 -0.81 9.72 18.97
C SER A 416 -0.64 11.03 19.74
N LYS A 417 -0.73 10.96 21.08
CA LYS A 417 -0.64 12.11 21.96
C LYS A 417 0.59 12.87 21.50
N LYS A 418 0.39 13.96 20.76
CA LYS A 418 1.46 14.92 20.55
C LYS A 418 1.94 15.18 21.95
N LEU A 419 3.16 14.78 22.26
CA LEU A 419 3.72 15.02 23.58
C LEU A 419 3.51 16.51 23.83
N GLN A 420 2.55 16.83 24.69
CA GLN A 420 2.37 18.20 25.14
C GLN A 420 3.51 18.45 26.12
N ILE A 421 4.62 18.90 25.58
CA ILE A 421 5.79 19.28 26.37
C ILE A 421 5.76 20.77 26.76
N ALA A 422 4.72 21.49 26.34
CA ALA A 422 4.49 22.85 26.79
C ALA A 422 4.32 22.88 28.32
N GLY A 423 5.07 23.71 28.98
CA GLY A 423 5.05 23.83 30.45
C GLY A 423 6.37 24.30 31.03
N ASN A 424 6.41 24.40 32.33
CA ASN A 424 7.62 24.78 33.09
C ASN A 424 8.32 23.49 33.55
N TRP A 425 9.54 23.29 33.09
CA TRP A 425 10.37 22.16 33.41
C TRP A 425 11.53 22.57 34.27
N LYS A 426 11.82 21.81 35.33
CA LYS A 426 12.99 22.03 36.18
C LYS A 426 14.13 21.13 35.73
N ILE A 427 15.30 21.74 35.47
CA ILE A 427 16.49 20.99 35.12
C ILE A 427 17.03 20.28 36.36
N SER A 428 17.15 18.95 36.31
CA SER A 428 17.79 18.13 37.33
C SER A 428 19.09 17.55 36.74
N THR A 429 20.22 18.05 37.24
CA THR A 429 21.56 17.54 36.88
C THR A 429 22.30 17.20 38.16
N LYS A 430 23.58 16.80 38.08
CA LYS A 430 24.45 16.73 39.27
C LYS A 430 24.58 18.11 39.90
N GLU A 431 24.61 18.19 41.22
CA GLU A 431 24.58 19.45 41.99
C GLU A 431 25.65 20.47 41.60
N GLU A 432 26.78 20.04 41.07
CA GLU A 432 27.89 20.90 40.62
C GLU A 432 27.64 21.56 39.24
N SER A 433 26.53 21.25 38.56
CA SER A 433 26.25 21.80 37.22
C SER A 433 25.66 23.23 37.36
N PRO A 434 26.16 24.24 36.62
CA PRO A 434 25.68 25.63 36.70
C PRO A 434 24.21 25.78 36.27
N ILE A 435 23.65 24.80 35.60
CA ILE A 435 22.25 24.79 35.14
C ILE A 435 21.30 24.00 36.06
N HIS A 436 21.82 23.39 37.15
CA HIS A 436 20.99 22.64 38.09
C HIS A 436 19.94 23.55 38.77
N GLY A 437 18.69 23.08 38.75
CA GLY A 437 17.60 23.79 39.41
C GLY A 437 17.03 24.97 38.62
N ASN A 438 17.56 25.27 37.44
CA ASN A 438 16.98 26.27 36.54
C ASN A 438 15.67 25.79 35.90
N LEU A 439 14.84 26.74 35.51
CA LEU A 439 13.55 26.44 34.86
C LEU A 439 13.66 26.65 33.35
N ILE A 440 13.12 25.74 32.61
CA ILE A 440 12.87 25.90 31.16
C ILE A 440 11.36 26.05 30.99
N ASN A 441 10.95 27.17 30.41
CA ASN A 441 9.58 27.33 29.92
C ASN A 441 9.53 26.88 28.47
N VAL A 442 8.79 25.80 28.18
CA VAL A 442 8.63 25.25 26.85
C VAL A 442 7.26 25.66 26.33
N THR A 443 7.25 26.33 25.19
CA THR A 443 6.03 26.64 24.44
C THR A 443 5.97 25.82 23.19
N GLN A 444 4.80 25.24 22.89
CA GLN A 444 4.56 24.43 21.71
C GLN A 444 3.42 25.05 20.90
N VAL A 445 3.71 25.45 19.66
CA VAL A 445 2.72 25.97 18.71
C VAL A 445 2.76 25.08 17.47
N LYS A 446 1.75 24.24 17.31
CA LYS A 446 1.69 23.18 16.28
C LYS A 446 2.90 22.23 16.39
N GLU A 447 3.82 22.26 15.43
CA GLU A 447 5.02 21.42 15.39
C GLU A 447 6.28 22.16 15.84
N LYS A 448 6.18 23.49 16.05
CA LYS A 448 7.31 24.29 16.52
C LYS A 448 7.35 24.29 18.04
N ILE A 449 8.50 23.88 18.57
CA ILE A 449 8.79 23.86 20.00
C ILE A 449 9.83 24.93 20.24
N THR A 450 9.55 25.84 21.18
CA THR A 450 10.49 26.88 21.63
C THR A 450 10.66 26.77 23.13
N GLY A 451 11.89 26.85 23.60
CA GLY A 451 12.21 26.83 25.04
C GLY A 451 12.91 28.09 25.46
N GLN A 452 12.48 28.69 26.57
CA GLN A 452 13.18 29.80 27.24
C GLN A 452 13.79 29.25 28.54
N LEU A 453 15.11 29.38 28.67
CA LEU A 453 15.84 29.02 29.88
C LEU A 453 15.92 30.22 30.82
N SER A 454 15.30 30.10 32.00
CA SER A 454 15.43 31.08 33.06
C SER A 454 16.58 30.69 33.99
N LEU A 455 17.71 31.37 33.88
CA LEU A 455 18.83 31.21 34.80
C LEU A 455 18.53 31.90 36.14
N LYS A 456 18.96 31.33 37.26
CA LYS A 456 18.81 31.90 38.60
C LYS A 456 19.54 33.23 38.80
N ARG A 457 20.30 33.70 37.81
CA ARG A 457 20.89 35.04 37.75
C ARG A 457 20.20 35.79 36.61
N GLU A 458 19.65 36.90 36.87
CA GLU A 458 18.86 37.92 36.19
C GLU A 458 19.00 38.14 34.64
N GLU A 459 19.43 37.16 33.86
CA GLU A 459 19.48 37.27 32.39
C GLU A 459 18.71 36.15 31.73
N LEU A 460 17.67 36.52 30.95
CA LEU A 460 16.91 35.66 30.04
C LEU A 460 17.68 35.52 28.74
N ASN A 461 18.15 34.31 28.44
CA ASN A 461 18.66 34.00 27.10
C ASN A 461 17.68 33.08 26.36
N GLU A 462 17.29 33.47 25.16
CA GLU A 462 16.54 32.60 24.25
C GLU A 462 17.48 31.57 23.61
N VAL A 463 17.11 30.32 23.69
CA VAL A 463 17.80 29.24 22.99
C VAL A 463 16.79 28.63 22.02
N GLU A 464 17.05 28.72 20.72
CA GLU A 464 16.31 27.99 19.68
C GLU A 464 16.86 26.57 19.54
N PHE A 465 15.95 25.60 19.50
CA PHE A 465 16.27 24.19 19.26
C PHE A 465 15.77 23.71 17.91
#